data_7f6df09b4ef12f0565f416c19a34fe24
#
_entry.id   7f6df09b4ef12f0565f416c19a34fe24
#
_cell.length_a   1.000
_cell.length_b   1.000
_cell.length_c   1.000
_cell.angle_alpha   90.00
_cell.angle_beta   90.00
_cell.angle_gamma   90.00
#
_symmetry.space_group_name_H-M   'P 1'
#
loop_
_entity.id
_entity.type
_entity.pdbx_description
1 polymer ?
#
loop_
_entity_poly.entity_id
_entity_poly.type
_entity_poly.pdbx_seq_one_letter_code
_entity_poly.pdbx_strand_id
1 'polypeptide(L)'
;ATTSPNTQAALLKGISLGLEGQRDIAAPVAWPVLARKLSQSPNDDVRRFTGQLNQIFGDQDAIEQALTIVADTLAPTADRHFALAALLTQQHADLLPLLSDLIDEKAMRVPAIRAYGAFESKTAPNILRCNWANFKPETQHAIFETLATRKSYAQALHKALEKQFVSKENLPFHVRRSLSALLGSFFTEKYGVERLSE
;
A
#
# COMPACT_ATOMS: atom_id res chain seq x y z
N ALA A 1 10.41 35.06 18.87
CA ALA A 1 10.27 36.13 17.89
C ALA A 1 9.11 35.73 16.96
N THR A 2 8.03 36.52 16.93
CA THR A 2 6.88 36.30 16.05
C THR A 2 7.28 36.75 14.64
N THR A 3 7.41 35.79 13.74
CA THR A 3 7.71 36.07 12.33
C THR A 3 6.49 36.77 11.70
N SER A 4 6.72 37.80 10.86
CA SER A 4 5.61 38.52 10.22
C SER A 4 4.79 37.58 9.30
N PRO A 5 3.48 37.81 9.11
CA PRO A 5 2.66 36.97 8.22
C PRO A 5 3.21 36.87 6.79
N ASN A 6 3.77 37.94 6.26
CA ASN A 6 4.39 37.96 4.94
C ASN A 6 5.65 37.07 4.87
N THR A 7 6.45 37.08 5.90
CA THR A 7 7.63 36.21 6.00
C THR A 7 7.21 34.74 6.15
N GLN A 8 6.15 34.47 6.91
CA GLN A 8 5.56 33.12 7.00
C GLN A 8 5.07 32.63 5.65
N ALA A 9 4.33 33.44 4.90
CA ALA A 9 3.86 33.09 3.56
C ALA A 9 5.02 32.80 2.60
N ALA A 10 6.08 33.62 2.63
CA ALA A 10 7.26 33.43 1.79
C ALA A 10 7.99 32.12 2.11
N LEU A 11 8.15 31.77 3.39
CA LEU A 11 8.77 30.51 3.82
C LEU A 11 7.93 29.31 3.41
N LEU A 12 6.63 29.33 3.66
CA LEU A 12 5.71 28.25 3.28
C LEU A 12 5.68 28.03 1.77
N LYS A 13 5.67 29.14 0.99
CA LYS A 13 5.79 29.09 -0.47
C LYS A 13 7.09 28.42 -0.90
N GLY A 14 8.21 28.80 -0.31
CA GLY A 14 9.53 28.19 -0.62
C GLY A 14 9.56 26.70 -0.33
N ILE A 15 9.00 26.26 0.81
CA ILE A 15 8.89 24.85 1.17
C ILE A 15 7.97 24.12 0.17
N SER A 16 6.80 24.67 -0.14
CA SER A 16 5.85 24.07 -1.09
C SER A 16 6.48 23.88 -2.48
N LEU A 17 7.20 24.87 -2.99
CA LEU A 17 7.91 24.76 -4.27
C LEU A 17 9.07 23.76 -4.23
N GLY A 18 9.81 23.71 -3.12
CA GLY A 18 10.92 22.74 -2.96
C GLY A 18 10.46 21.29 -2.86
N LEU A 19 9.19 21.07 -2.48
CA LEU A 19 8.57 19.75 -2.34
C LEU A 19 7.67 19.39 -3.53
N GLU A 20 7.51 20.28 -4.51
CA GLU A 20 6.67 20.06 -5.68
C GLU A 20 7.15 18.82 -6.48
N GLY A 21 6.21 17.92 -6.77
CA GLY A 21 6.52 16.67 -7.48
C GLY A 21 7.13 15.56 -6.64
N GLN A 22 7.46 15.82 -5.38
CA GLN A 22 7.88 14.77 -4.45
C GLN A 22 6.65 14.10 -3.84
N ARG A 23 6.74 12.79 -3.60
CA ARG A 23 5.71 11.97 -2.94
C ARG A 23 6.30 11.33 -1.69
N ASP A 24 5.44 10.98 -0.75
CA ASP A 24 5.81 10.24 0.47
C ASP A 24 6.80 10.97 1.39
N ILE A 25 6.67 12.29 1.50
CA ILE A 25 7.44 13.07 2.44
C ILE A 25 6.74 13.04 3.78
N ALA A 26 7.42 12.45 4.78
CA ALA A 26 6.92 12.49 6.15
C ALA A 26 6.84 13.93 6.64
N ALA A 27 5.69 14.32 7.20
CA ALA A 27 5.56 15.62 7.84
C ALA A 27 6.55 15.76 9.00
N PRO A 28 7.18 16.95 9.19
CA PRO A 28 7.93 17.20 10.40
C PRO A 28 7.06 17.02 11.65
N VAL A 29 7.60 16.42 12.71
CA VAL A 29 6.87 16.14 13.97
C VAL A 29 6.10 17.35 14.52
N ALA A 30 6.61 18.55 14.32
CA ALA A 30 5.96 19.79 14.75
C ALA A 30 4.87 20.28 13.77
N TRP A 31 4.73 19.68 12.58
CA TRP A 31 3.85 20.17 11.53
C TRP A 31 2.37 20.19 11.92
N PRO A 32 1.76 19.16 12.52
CA PRO A 32 0.33 19.17 12.85
C PRO A 32 -0.06 20.34 13.76
N VAL A 33 0.76 20.63 14.77
CA VAL A 33 0.53 21.75 15.69
C VAL A 33 0.72 23.10 14.98
N LEU A 34 1.72 23.19 14.11
CA LEU A 34 2.00 24.40 13.35
C LEU A 34 0.93 24.65 12.29
N ALA A 35 0.54 23.64 11.53
CA ALA A 35 -0.48 23.72 10.49
C ALA A 35 -1.83 24.20 11.05
N ARG A 36 -2.25 23.70 12.21
CA ARG A 36 -3.48 24.16 12.88
C ARG A 36 -3.45 25.66 13.19
N LYS A 37 -2.31 26.20 13.64
CA LYS A 37 -2.14 27.63 13.88
C LYS A 37 -2.12 28.44 12.59
N LEU A 38 -1.41 27.95 11.57
CA LEU A 38 -1.27 28.63 10.29
C LEU A 38 -2.58 28.63 9.47
N SER A 39 -3.40 27.59 9.59
CA SER A 39 -4.73 27.53 8.96
C SER A 39 -5.72 28.56 9.51
N GLN A 40 -5.46 29.08 10.69
CA GLN A 40 -6.23 30.16 11.31
C GLN A 40 -5.61 31.55 11.09
N SER A 41 -4.55 31.66 10.28
CA SER A 41 -3.90 32.94 10.01
C SER A 41 -4.86 33.91 9.30
N PRO A 42 -4.83 35.22 9.65
CA PRO A 42 -5.57 36.25 8.91
C PRO A 42 -5.05 36.45 7.47
N ASN A 43 -3.83 36.00 7.17
CA ASN A 43 -3.21 36.13 5.85
C ASN A 43 -3.60 34.95 4.96
N ASP A 44 -4.23 35.26 3.81
CA ASP A 44 -4.73 34.27 2.84
C ASP A 44 -3.63 33.39 2.23
N ASP A 45 -2.47 33.97 1.96
CA ASP A 45 -1.33 33.23 1.41
C ASP A 45 -0.79 32.21 2.41
N VAL A 46 -0.73 32.57 3.71
CA VAL A 46 -0.35 31.63 4.77
C VAL A 46 -1.32 30.44 4.79
N ARG A 47 -2.64 30.70 4.77
CA ARG A 47 -3.64 29.62 4.76
C ARG A 47 -3.53 28.76 3.52
N ARG A 48 -3.38 29.39 2.34
CA ARG A 48 -3.27 28.68 1.05
C ARG A 48 -2.05 27.75 1.02
N PHE A 49 -0.84 28.26 1.35
CA PHE A 49 0.38 27.43 1.34
C PHE A 49 0.37 26.37 2.44
N THR A 50 -0.26 26.63 3.58
CA THR A 50 -0.47 25.61 4.62
C THR A 50 -1.34 24.46 4.07
N GLY A 51 -2.44 24.78 3.37
CA GLY A 51 -3.28 23.77 2.73
C GLY A 51 -2.52 22.93 1.69
N GLN A 52 -1.68 23.57 0.86
CA GLN A 52 -0.85 22.86 -0.11
C GLN A 52 0.16 21.93 0.59
N LEU A 53 0.80 22.36 1.66
CA LEU A 53 1.73 21.54 2.44
C LEU A 53 1.02 20.39 3.16
N ASN A 54 -0.20 20.61 3.67
CA ASN A 54 -1.02 19.51 4.21
C ASN A 54 -1.31 18.45 3.15
N GLN A 55 -1.56 18.85 1.89
CA GLN A 55 -1.74 17.89 0.80
C GLN A 55 -0.46 17.11 0.46
N ILE A 56 0.72 17.77 0.52
CA ILE A 56 2.02 17.15 0.24
C ILE A 56 2.42 16.19 1.37
N PHE A 57 2.27 16.60 2.62
CA PHE A 57 2.61 15.78 3.79
C PHE A 57 1.57 14.71 4.12
N GLY A 58 0.39 14.76 3.49
CA GLY A 58 -0.80 14.08 3.94
C GLY A 58 -1.39 14.75 5.20
N ASP A 59 -2.68 14.52 5.44
CA ASP A 59 -3.29 14.90 6.72
C ASP A 59 -2.91 13.84 7.76
N GLN A 60 -1.89 14.13 8.56
CA GLN A 60 -1.36 13.19 9.56
C GLN A 60 -2.47 12.73 10.54
N ASP A 61 -3.35 13.63 10.94
CA ASP A 61 -4.48 13.28 11.80
C ASP A 61 -5.43 12.32 11.08
N ALA A 62 -5.68 12.52 9.78
CA ALA A 62 -6.51 11.63 8.97
C ALA A 62 -5.84 10.26 8.75
N ILE A 63 -4.53 10.23 8.57
CA ILE A 63 -3.75 8.98 8.45
C ILE A 63 -3.82 8.19 9.76
N GLU A 64 -3.56 8.82 10.91
CA GLU A 64 -3.62 8.17 12.22
C GLU A 64 -5.03 7.67 12.53
N GLN A 65 -6.05 8.45 12.17
CA GLN A 65 -7.45 8.02 12.29
C GLN A 65 -7.73 6.83 11.38
N ALA A 66 -7.28 6.84 10.14
CA ALA A 66 -7.46 5.73 9.21
C ALA A 66 -6.76 4.46 9.69
N LEU A 67 -5.53 4.54 10.22
CA LEU A 67 -4.82 3.41 10.82
C LEU A 67 -5.59 2.84 12.02
N THR A 68 -6.12 3.72 12.87
CA THR A 68 -6.95 3.33 14.03
C THR A 68 -8.20 2.60 13.58
N ILE A 69 -8.93 3.13 12.58
CA ILE A 69 -10.15 2.50 12.04
C ILE A 69 -9.82 1.12 11.43
N VAL A 70 -8.74 1.00 10.69
CA VAL A 70 -8.32 -0.29 10.09
C VAL A 70 -8.03 -1.33 11.17
N ALA A 71 -7.39 -0.94 12.26
CA ALA A 71 -7.03 -1.83 13.36
C ALA A 71 -8.21 -2.17 14.29
N ASP A 72 -9.26 -1.34 14.34
CA ASP A 72 -10.41 -1.53 15.23
C ASP A 72 -11.32 -2.65 14.73
N THR A 73 -11.28 -3.80 15.39
CA THR A 73 -12.12 -4.97 15.08
C THR A 73 -13.63 -4.74 15.33
N LEU A 74 -13.99 -3.70 16.10
CA LEU A 74 -15.37 -3.34 16.40
C LEU A 74 -15.93 -2.33 15.38
N ALA A 75 -15.07 -1.67 14.60
CA ALA A 75 -15.50 -0.75 13.56
C ALA A 75 -16.25 -1.49 12.43
N PRO A 76 -17.25 -0.86 11.79
CA PRO A 76 -17.93 -1.43 10.64
C PRO A 76 -16.95 -1.83 9.53
N THR A 77 -17.13 -3.03 8.98
CA THR A 77 -16.24 -3.56 7.92
C THR A 77 -16.12 -2.63 6.72
N ALA A 78 -17.20 -1.92 6.35
CA ALA A 78 -17.20 -0.95 5.26
C ALA A 78 -16.25 0.22 5.54
N ASP A 79 -16.25 0.74 6.78
CA ASP A 79 -15.39 1.85 7.18
C ASP A 79 -13.91 1.40 7.22
N ARG A 80 -13.65 0.19 7.69
CA ARG A 80 -12.32 -0.42 7.67
C ARG A 80 -11.78 -0.62 6.25
N HIS A 81 -12.64 -1.07 5.32
CA HIS A 81 -12.27 -1.18 3.89
C HIS A 81 -11.97 0.19 3.28
N PHE A 82 -12.79 1.20 3.60
CA PHE A 82 -12.56 2.56 3.10
C PHE A 82 -11.25 3.14 3.63
N ALA A 83 -11.00 3.01 4.93
CA ALA A 83 -9.75 3.47 5.55
C ALA A 83 -8.52 2.73 4.98
N LEU A 84 -8.60 1.41 4.78
CA LEU A 84 -7.56 0.61 4.13
C LEU A 84 -7.26 1.13 2.71
N ALA A 85 -8.30 1.40 1.91
CA ALA A 85 -8.15 1.91 0.55
C ALA A 85 -7.49 3.30 0.52
N ALA A 86 -7.86 4.19 1.47
CA ALA A 86 -7.25 5.51 1.60
C ALA A 86 -5.75 5.43 1.92
N LEU A 87 -5.36 4.59 2.88
CA LEU A 87 -3.96 4.35 3.24
C LEU A 87 -3.15 3.72 2.10
N LEU A 88 -3.77 2.83 1.32
CA LEU A 88 -3.15 2.23 0.13
C LEU A 88 -2.91 3.25 -0.98
N THR A 89 -3.85 4.17 -1.19
CA THR A 89 -3.70 5.24 -2.20
C THR A 89 -2.51 6.13 -1.88
N GLN A 90 -2.25 6.35 -0.59
CA GLN A 90 -1.11 7.11 -0.10
C GLN A 90 0.16 6.26 0.05
N GLN A 91 0.08 4.94 -0.13
CA GLN A 91 1.16 3.96 0.10
C GLN A 91 1.81 4.11 1.48
N HIS A 92 1.00 4.40 2.51
CA HIS A 92 1.49 4.71 3.85
C HIS A 92 2.20 3.50 4.48
N ALA A 93 3.47 3.67 4.87
CA ALA A 93 4.33 2.55 5.30
C ALA A 93 3.83 1.87 6.58
N ASP A 94 3.16 2.62 7.48
CA ASP A 94 2.65 2.09 8.75
C ASP A 94 1.46 1.14 8.57
N LEU A 95 0.90 1.06 7.35
CA LEU A 95 -0.09 0.04 7.03
C LEU A 95 0.53 -1.36 6.97
N LEU A 96 1.78 -1.49 6.51
CA LEU A 96 2.40 -2.79 6.26
C LEU A 96 2.45 -3.72 7.49
N PRO A 97 2.79 -3.26 8.71
CA PRO A 97 2.73 -4.08 9.92
C PRO A 97 1.33 -4.61 10.24
N LEU A 98 0.27 -3.84 9.97
CA LEU A 98 -1.10 -4.22 10.27
C LEU A 98 -1.63 -5.31 9.34
N LEU A 99 -1.11 -5.41 8.11
CA LEU A 99 -1.63 -6.35 7.12
C LEU A 99 -1.55 -7.81 7.57
N SER A 100 -0.55 -8.20 8.36
CA SER A 100 -0.42 -9.56 8.85
C SER A 100 -1.59 -9.97 9.75
N ASP A 101 -2.01 -9.08 10.64
CA ASP A 101 -3.10 -9.33 11.58
C ASP A 101 -4.45 -9.35 10.84
N LEU A 102 -4.62 -8.46 9.86
CA LEU A 102 -5.83 -8.39 9.03
C LEU A 102 -6.06 -9.65 8.17
N ILE A 103 -5.01 -10.40 7.82
CA ILE A 103 -5.15 -11.68 7.10
C ILE A 103 -5.90 -12.71 7.95
N ASP A 104 -5.75 -12.68 9.26
CA ASP A 104 -6.43 -13.63 10.16
C ASP A 104 -7.93 -13.32 10.29
N GLU A 105 -8.34 -12.08 10.01
CA GLU A 105 -9.72 -11.66 10.02
C GLU A 105 -10.45 -11.99 8.71
N LYS A 106 -11.53 -12.77 8.79
CA LYS A 106 -12.27 -13.22 7.59
C LYS A 106 -12.72 -12.08 6.68
N ALA A 107 -13.20 -10.96 7.25
CA ALA A 107 -13.74 -9.83 6.51
C ALA A 107 -12.63 -8.98 5.84
N MET A 108 -11.45 -8.90 6.45
CA MET A 108 -10.33 -8.09 6.00
C MET A 108 -9.28 -8.89 5.20
N ARG A 109 -9.34 -10.22 5.25
CA ARG A 109 -8.34 -11.14 4.68
C ARG A 109 -7.97 -10.83 3.23
N VAL A 110 -8.93 -10.87 2.34
CA VAL A 110 -8.67 -10.67 0.90
C VAL A 110 -8.19 -9.25 0.60
N PRO A 111 -8.81 -8.17 1.13
CA PRO A 111 -8.26 -6.83 1.05
C PRO A 111 -6.83 -6.70 1.55
N ALA A 112 -6.50 -7.29 2.71
CA ALA A 112 -5.15 -7.25 3.28
C ALA A 112 -4.12 -8.00 2.42
N ILE A 113 -4.48 -9.17 1.88
CA ILE A 113 -3.63 -9.91 0.94
C ILE A 113 -3.30 -9.05 -0.28
N ARG A 114 -4.32 -8.45 -0.90
CA ARG A 114 -4.14 -7.57 -2.07
C ARG A 114 -3.33 -6.32 -1.75
N ALA A 115 -3.46 -5.79 -0.54
CA ALA A 115 -2.72 -4.63 -0.08
C ALA A 115 -1.21 -4.84 -0.10
N TYR A 116 -0.71 -6.06 0.16
CA TYR A 116 0.72 -6.38 0.02
C TYR A 116 1.25 -6.12 -1.39
N GLY A 117 0.40 -6.17 -2.42
CA GLY A 117 0.79 -5.84 -3.79
C GLY A 117 1.24 -4.38 -3.98
N ALA A 118 0.84 -3.46 -3.12
CA ALA A 118 1.24 -2.05 -3.19
C ALA A 118 2.64 -1.80 -2.59
N PHE A 119 3.15 -2.70 -1.73
CA PHE A 119 4.41 -2.51 -1.00
C PHE A 119 5.51 -3.46 -1.46
N GLU A 120 6.76 -3.00 -1.40
CA GLU A 120 7.93 -3.89 -1.49
C GLU A 120 8.23 -4.45 -0.09
N SER A 121 8.04 -5.73 0.12
CA SER A 121 8.29 -6.38 1.41
C SER A 121 9.00 -7.71 1.22
N LYS A 122 10.11 -7.90 1.92
CA LYS A 122 10.85 -9.17 1.92
C LYS A 122 10.11 -10.28 2.67
N THR A 123 9.24 -9.94 3.59
CA THR A 123 8.50 -10.88 4.44
C THR A 123 7.15 -11.27 3.86
N ALA A 124 6.52 -10.42 3.05
CA ALA A 124 5.21 -10.64 2.46
C ALA A 124 5.05 -12.00 1.77
N PRO A 125 5.97 -12.49 0.92
CA PRO A 125 5.82 -13.80 0.29
C PRO A 125 5.75 -14.95 1.29
N ASN A 126 6.47 -14.86 2.41
CA ASN A 126 6.43 -15.88 3.45
C ASN A 126 5.11 -15.81 4.24
N ILE A 127 4.67 -14.61 4.61
CA ILE A 127 3.39 -14.39 5.31
C ILE A 127 2.23 -14.95 4.47
N LEU A 128 2.17 -14.58 3.19
CA LEU A 128 1.12 -15.02 2.28
C LEU A 128 1.14 -16.54 2.04
N ARG A 129 2.30 -17.17 2.10
CA ARG A 129 2.46 -18.61 1.90
C ARG A 129 2.13 -19.45 3.13
N CYS A 130 2.39 -18.97 4.35
CA CYS A 130 2.35 -19.78 5.58
C CYS A 130 1.04 -20.54 5.79
N ASN A 131 -0.10 -19.97 5.42
CA ASN A 131 -1.42 -20.56 5.66
C ASN A 131 -2.24 -20.78 4.37
N TRP A 132 -1.63 -20.66 3.18
CA TRP A 132 -2.37 -20.65 1.93
C TRP A 132 -3.22 -21.91 1.73
N ALA A 133 -2.72 -23.09 2.10
CA ALA A 133 -3.41 -24.36 1.93
C ALA A 133 -4.71 -24.47 2.77
N ASN A 134 -4.80 -23.70 3.85
CA ASN A 134 -5.97 -23.65 4.73
C ASN A 134 -7.03 -22.65 4.25
N PHE A 135 -6.71 -21.86 3.24
CA PHE A 135 -7.63 -20.86 2.72
C PHE A 135 -8.52 -21.43 1.60
N LYS A 136 -9.71 -20.84 1.46
CA LYS A 136 -10.60 -21.12 0.36
C LYS A 136 -9.99 -20.72 -0.99
N PRO A 137 -10.41 -21.32 -2.12
CA PRO A 137 -9.87 -21.02 -3.45
C PRO A 137 -9.81 -19.53 -3.80
N GLU A 138 -10.85 -18.75 -3.44
CA GLU A 138 -10.88 -17.29 -3.67
C GLU A 138 -9.73 -16.56 -2.98
N THR A 139 -9.42 -16.94 -1.73
CA THR A 139 -8.30 -16.36 -0.97
C THR A 139 -6.96 -16.81 -1.55
N GLN A 140 -6.86 -18.08 -1.95
CA GLN A 140 -5.67 -18.61 -2.64
C GLN A 140 -5.39 -17.86 -3.95
N HIS A 141 -6.43 -17.57 -4.73
CA HIS A 141 -6.30 -16.78 -5.96
C HIS A 141 -5.79 -15.37 -5.67
N ALA A 142 -6.32 -14.69 -4.64
CA ALA A 142 -5.82 -13.38 -4.24
C ALA A 142 -4.33 -13.40 -3.84
N ILE A 143 -3.86 -14.46 -3.17
CA ILE A 143 -2.44 -14.65 -2.86
C ILE A 143 -1.61 -14.78 -4.14
N PHE A 144 -2.05 -15.61 -5.10
CA PHE A 144 -1.32 -15.78 -6.35
C PHE A 144 -1.28 -14.50 -7.18
N GLU A 145 -2.40 -13.77 -7.26
CA GLU A 145 -2.48 -12.46 -7.91
C GLU A 145 -1.49 -11.48 -7.28
N THR A 146 -1.47 -11.40 -5.95
CA THR A 146 -0.56 -10.52 -5.21
C THR A 146 0.91 -10.90 -5.42
N LEU A 147 1.22 -12.21 -5.39
CA LEU A 147 2.59 -12.68 -5.64
C LEU A 147 3.03 -12.51 -7.10
N ALA A 148 2.11 -12.30 -8.02
CA ALA A 148 2.39 -12.01 -9.43
C ALA A 148 2.45 -10.50 -9.74
N THR A 149 2.46 -9.60 -8.75
CA THR A 149 2.51 -8.15 -8.99
C THR A 149 3.91 -7.62 -9.26
N ARG A 150 4.95 -8.30 -8.79
CA ARG A 150 6.35 -7.85 -8.93
C ARG A 150 7.34 -9.00 -8.97
N LYS A 151 8.53 -8.71 -9.53
CA LYS A 151 9.55 -9.75 -9.80
C LYS A 151 10.04 -10.45 -8.53
N SER A 152 10.25 -9.72 -7.43
CA SER A 152 10.69 -10.29 -6.14
C SER A 152 9.68 -11.30 -5.58
N TYR A 153 8.39 -10.97 -5.65
CA TYR A 153 7.31 -11.83 -5.22
C TYR A 153 7.10 -13.03 -6.17
N ALA A 154 7.17 -12.78 -7.47
CA ALA A 154 7.08 -13.82 -8.49
C ALA A 154 8.19 -14.89 -8.33
N GLN A 155 9.42 -14.47 -8.00
CA GLN A 155 10.52 -15.39 -7.71
C GLN A 155 10.25 -16.26 -6.48
N ALA A 156 9.63 -15.71 -5.44
CA ALA A 156 9.26 -16.48 -4.25
C ALA A 156 8.16 -17.51 -4.56
N LEU A 157 7.16 -17.14 -5.37
CA LEU A 157 6.13 -18.07 -5.84
C LEU A 157 6.73 -19.16 -6.74
N HIS A 158 7.63 -18.81 -7.65
CA HIS A 158 8.35 -19.79 -8.47
C HIS A 158 9.09 -20.82 -7.64
N LYS A 159 9.84 -20.38 -6.61
CA LYS A 159 10.49 -21.31 -5.67
C LYS A 159 9.51 -22.22 -4.93
N ALA A 160 8.31 -21.74 -4.63
CA ALA A 160 7.26 -22.53 -4.00
C ALA A 160 6.71 -23.62 -4.96
N LEU A 161 6.58 -23.30 -6.25
CA LEU A 161 6.22 -24.27 -7.31
C LEU A 161 7.31 -25.33 -7.50
N GLU A 162 8.58 -24.93 -7.53
CA GLU A 162 9.70 -25.90 -7.66
C GLU A 162 9.78 -26.87 -6.49
N LYS A 163 9.49 -26.39 -5.29
CA LYS A 163 9.43 -27.21 -4.08
C LYS A 163 8.12 -27.97 -3.90
N GLN A 164 7.21 -27.88 -4.86
CA GLN A 164 5.88 -28.51 -4.84
C GLN A 164 5.01 -28.12 -3.62
N PHE A 165 5.30 -26.98 -2.99
CA PHE A 165 4.41 -26.42 -1.96
C PHE A 165 3.12 -25.86 -2.57
N VAL A 166 3.15 -25.50 -3.84
CA VAL A 166 2.03 -25.05 -4.65
C VAL A 166 2.02 -25.86 -5.93
N SER A 167 0.86 -26.40 -6.29
CA SER A 167 0.72 -27.09 -7.58
C SER A 167 0.44 -26.10 -8.71
N LYS A 168 0.98 -26.38 -9.90
CA LYS A 168 0.77 -25.55 -11.09
C LYS A 168 -0.71 -25.53 -11.53
N GLU A 169 -1.45 -26.58 -11.23
CA GLU A 169 -2.87 -26.71 -11.53
C GLU A 169 -3.72 -25.69 -10.76
N ASN A 170 -3.24 -25.26 -9.59
CA ASN A 170 -3.90 -24.25 -8.75
C ASN A 170 -3.66 -22.81 -9.23
N LEU A 171 -2.71 -22.61 -10.17
CA LEU A 171 -2.43 -21.28 -10.70
C LEU A 171 -3.44 -20.89 -11.78
N PRO A 172 -4.19 -19.78 -11.58
CA PRO A 172 -5.05 -19.25 -12.62
C PRO A 172 -4.26 -18.88 -13.88
N PHE A 173 -4.91 -18.97 -15.04
CA PHE A 173 -4.30 -18.67 -16.33
C PHE A 173 -3.66 -17.28 -16.38
N HIS A 174 -4.38 -16.26 -15.93
CA HIS A 174 -3.89 -14.87 -15.91
C HIS A 174 -2.66 -14.71 -15.01
N VAL A 175 -2.60 -15.42 -13.89
CA VAL A 175 -1.42 -15.41 -13.00
C VAL A 175 -0.21 -16.03 -13.69
N ARG A 176 -0.38 -17.17 -14.36
CA ARG A 176 0.71 -17.81 -15.14
C ARG A 176 1.24 -16.86 -16.22
N ARG A 177 0.35 -16.13 -16.90
CA ARG A 177 0.73 -15.12 -17.89
C ARG A 177 1.55 -13.97 -17.25
N SER A 178 1.11 -13.46 -16.11
CA SER A 178 1.85 -12.40 -15.37
C SER A 178 3.22 -12.89 -14.90
N LEU A 179 3.29 -14.12 -14.38
CA LEU A 179 4.57 -14.72 -13.96
C LEU A 179 5.52 -14.93 -15.15
N SER A 180 5.00 -15.36 -16.30
CA SER A 180 5.80 -15.49 -17.54
C SER A 180 6.39 -14.14 -17.97
N ALA A 181 5.62 -13.06 -17.87
CA ALA A 181 6.09 -11.72 -18.18
C ALA A 181 7.18 -11.22 -17.21
N LEU A 182 7.07 -11.55 -15.92
CA LEU A 182 8.00 -11.13 -14.88
C LEU A 182 9.28 -11.97 -14.82
N LEU A 183 9.19 -13.28 -15.10
CA LEU A 183 10.28 -14.25 -14.91
C LEU A 183 10.95 -14.69 -16.22
N GLY A 184 10.30 -14.42 -17.35
CA GLY A 184 10.87 -14.69 -18.68
C GLY A 184 10.68 -16.12 -19.19
N SER A 185 11.47 -16.47 -20.24
CA SER A 185 11.33 -17.71 -21.01
C SER A 185 11.45 -18.98 -20.16
N PHE A 186 12.35 -19.00 -19.20
CA PHE A 186 12.54 -20.17 -18.33
C PHE A 186 11.26 -20.58 -17.58
N PHE A 187 10.53 -19.60 -17.07
CA PHE A 187 9.24 -19.87 -16.42
C PHE A 187 8.19 -20.28 -17.44
N THR A 188 8.17 -19.62 -18.61
CA THR A 188 7.21 -19.90 -19.69
C THR A 188 7.35 -21.31 -20.23
N GLU A 189 8.57 -21.80 -20.42
CA GLU A 189 8.83 -23.17 -20.90
C GLU A 189 8.34 -24.25 -19.91
N LYS A 190 8.50 -23.99 -18.61
CA LYS A 190 8.19 -24.97 -17.56
C LYS A 190 6.72 -24.93 -17.11
N TYR A 191 6.13 -23.73 -17.02
CA TYR A 191 4.82 -23.47 -16.42
C TYR A 191 3.90 -22.62 -17.30
N GLY A 192 4.40 -22.13 -18.41
CA GLY A 192 3.66 -21.28 -19.32
C GLY A 192 2.44 -21.98 -19.91
N VAL A 193 1.59 -21.18 -20.51
CA VAL A 193 0.44 -21.67 -21.25
C VAL A 193 0.90 -21.92 -22.67
N GLU A 194 0.72 -23.12 -23.19
CA GLU A 194 0.83 -23.38 -24.62
C GLU A 194 -0.06 -22.38 -25.36
N ARG A 195 0.51 -21.65 -26.33
CA ARG A 195 -0.33 -20.93 -27.27
C ARG A 195 -1.16 -21.99 -27.99
N LEU A 196 -2.47 -21.96 -27.76
CA LEU A 196 -3.37 -22.64 -28.66
C LEU A 196 -3.08 -22.08 -30.06
N SER A 197 -2.38 -22.85 -30.87
CA SER A 197 -2.22 -22.56 -32.29
C SER A 197 -3.61 -22.58 -32.89
N GLU A 198 -4.08 -21.40 -33.31
CA GLU A 198 -5.21 -21.27 -34.23
C GLU A 198 -4.88 -21.91 -35.57
#